data_8ff1200fb76f9a1a394dc86098ba2112
#
_entry.id   8ff1200fb76f9a1a394dc86098ba2112
#
_cell.length_a   1.000
_cell.length_b   1.000
_cell.length_c   1.000
_cell.angle_alpha   90.00
_cell.angle_beta   90.00
_cell.angle_gamma   90.00
#
_symmetry.space_group_name_H-M   'P 1'
#
loop_
_entity.id
_entity.type
_entity.pdbx_description
1 polymer ?
#
loop_
_entity_poly.entity_id
_entity_poly.type
_entity_poly.pdbx_seq_one_letter_code
_entity_poly.pdbx_strand_id
1 'polypeptide(L)'
;MTNAHTETREPPPYLFAALTALVVLLIYVATLAPTTAFWDTSEYIAAAYVLGIPHPPGNPLFVVLAHTFGALPLSESYAARINLFAALTSALSAGLWFLVADRWMREVVPVRWARLAAAFAGVLVSATMWTV
;
A
#
# COMPACT_ATOMS: atom_id res chain seq x y z
N MET A 1 -33.27 27.12 21.86
CA MET A 1 -33.50 25.71 21.43
C MET A 1 -32.52 25.42 20.33
N THR A 2 -31.36 24.90 20.66
CA THR A 2 -30.32 24.53 19.73
C THR A 2 -30.63 23.15 19.16
N ASN A 3 -31.07 23.11 17.91
CA ASN A 3 -31.19 21.85 17.19
C ASN A 3 -29.76 21.22 17.04
N ALA A 4 -29.47 20.28 17.91
CA ALA A 4 -28.35 19.37 17.70
C ALA A 4 -28.70 18.54 16.45
N HIS A 5 -28.24 18.98 15.30
CA HIS A 5 -28.21 18.13 14.12
C HIS A 5 -27.37 16.91 14.48
N THR A 6 -28.02 15.80 14.73
CA THR A 6 -27.38 14.48 14.73
C THR A 6 -26.88 14.25 13.30
N GLU A 7 -25.67 14.73 13.01
CA GLU A 7 -24.96 14.32 11.80
C GLU A 7 -24.83 12.80 11.86
N THR A 8 -25.65 12.12 11.11
CA THR A 8 -25.47 10.68 10.85
C THR A 8 -24.17 10.53 10.10
N ARG A 9 -23.07 10.32 10.85
CA ARG A 9 -21.74 10.11 10.24
C ARG A 9 -21.81 8.87 9.39
N GLU A 10 -21.67 9.05 8.07
CA GLU A 10 -21.51 7.92 7.14
C GLU A 10 -20.40 7.00 7.63
N PRO A 11 -20.65 5.69 7.72
CA PRO A 11 -19.60 4.75 8.11
C PRO A 11 -18.46 4.77 7.09
N PRO A 12 -17.20 4.54 7.53
CA PRO A 12 -16.08 4.45 6.63
C PRO A 12 -16.28 3.34 5.58
N PRO A 13 -15.93 3.57 4.33
CA PRO A 13 -16.15 2.63 3.24
C PRO A 13 -15.09 1.51 3.21
N TYR A 14 -14.99 0.72 4.27
CA TYR A 14 -13.96 -0.33 4.41
C TYR A 14 -13.94 -1.34 3.26
N LEU A 15 -15.10 -1.72 2.74
CA LEU A 15 -15.16 -2.63 1.60
C LEU A 15 -14.47 -2.04 0.36
N PHE A 16 -14.71 -0.77 0.06
CA PHE A 16 -14.08 -0.11 -1.08
C PHE A 16 -12.57 0.08 -0.87
N ALA A 17 -12.14 0.35 0.36
CA ALA A 17 -10.73 0.38 0.72
C ALA A 17 -10.06 -0.98 0.51
N ALA A 18 -10.70 -2.06 0.94
CA ALA A 18 -10.21 -3.43 0.74
C ALA A 18 -10.15 -3.80 -0.75
N LEU A 19 -11.17 -3.43 -1.53
CA LEU A 19 -11.16 -3.63 -2.98
C LEU A 19 -10.04 -2.83 -3.67
N THR A 20 -9.82 -1.59 -3.25
CA THR A 20 -8.70 -0.76 -3.74
C THR A 20 -7.36 -1.42 -3.45
N ALA A 21 -7.14 -1.86 -2.21
CA ALA A 21 -5.93 -2.59 -1.83
C ALA A 21 -5.76 -3.87 -2.66
N LEU A 22 -6.83 -4.62 -2.88
CA LEU A 22 -6.79 -5.84 -3.68
C LEU A 22 -6.42 -5.56 -5.15
N VAL A 23 -7.00 -4.52 -5.76
CA VAL A 23 -6.67 -4.15 -7.15
C VAL A 23 -5.20 -3.76 -7.27
N VAL A 24 -4.69 -2.92 -6.35
CA VAL A 24 -3.28 -2.53 -6.32
C VAL A 24 -2.38 -3.74 -6.10
N LEU A 25 -2.74 -4.65 -5.19
CA LEU A 25 -1.99 -5.88 -4.95
C LEU A 25 -1.92 -6.75 -6.21
N LEU A 26 -3.03 -6.94 -6.91
CA LEU A 26 -3.07 -7.74 -8.14
C LEU A 26 -2.18 -7.15 -9.23
N ILE A 27 -2.16 -5.82 -9.38
CA ILE A 27 -1.25 -5.14 -10.31
C ILE A 27 0.20 -5.40 -9.90
N TYR A 28 0.55 -5.21 -8.63
CA TYR A 28 1.92 -5.40 -8.15
C TYR A 28 2.39 -6.86 -8.27
N VAL A 29 1.52 -7.82 -7.96
CA VAL A 29 1.84 -9.25 -8.12
C VAL A 29 2.01 -9.62 -9.59
N ALA A 30 1.16 -9.08 -10.48
CA ALA A 30 1.26 -9.32 -11.92
C ALA A 30 2.55 -8.74 -12.54
N THR A 31 3.11 -7.69 -11.93
CA THR A 31 4.34 -7.01 -12.37
C THR A 31 5.55 -7.30 -11.48
N LEU A 32 5.42 -8.27 -10.56
CA LEU A 32 6.44 -8.55 -9.55
C LEU A 32 7.74 -9.02 -10.19
N ALA A 33 8.83 -8.34 -9.88
CA ALA A 33 10.16 -8.79 -10.30
C ALA A 33 10.54 -10.09 -9.54
N PRO A 34 10.93 -11.16 -10.24
CA PRO A 34 11.32 -12.42 -9.59
C PRO A 34 12.68 -12.33 -8.89
N THR A 35 13.46 -11.33 -9.23
CA THR A 35 14.81 -11.08 -8.72
C THR A 35 14.97 -9.61 -8.32
N THR A 36 16.21 -9.08 -8.39
CA THR A 36 16.47 -7.65 -8.20
C THR A 36 15.88 -6.85 -9.36
N ALA A 37 15.35 -5.68 -9.05
CA ALA A 37 14.87 -4.69 -10.01
C ALA A 37 15.76 -3.44 -10.00
N PHE A 38 15.27 -2.36 -10.60
CA PHE A 38 15.97 -1.07 -10.62
C PHE A 38 16.06 -0.43 -9.22
N TRP A 39 16.94 0.54 -9.09
CA TRP A 39 17.18 1.36 -7.88
C TRP A 39 17.67 0.51 -6.71
N ASP A 40 17.26 0.85 -5.52
CA ASP A 40 17.76 0.30 -4.26
C ASP A 40 17.18 -1.10 -3.90
N THR A 41 16.42 -1.72 -4.82
CA THR A 41 15.77 -3.01 -4.56
C THR A 41 16.76 -4.09 -4.13
N SER A 42 17.90 -4.19 -4.81
CA SER A 42 18.95 -5.16 -4.48
C SER A 42 19.55 -4.91 -3.10
N GLU A 43 19.72 -3.65 -2.73
CA GLU A 43 20.25 -3.26 -1.43
C GLU A 43 19.28 -3.62 -0.30
N TYR A 44 17.99 -3.33 -0.45
CA TYR A 44 16.98 -3.69 0.53
C TYR A 44 16.80 -5.20 0.68
N ILE A 45 16.89 -5.96 -0.42
CA ILE A 45 16.88 -7.44 -0.39
C ILE A 45 18.09 -7.97 0.39
N ALA A 46 19.29 -7.44 0.12
CA ALA A 46 20.51 -7.82 0.82
C ALA A 46 20.45 -7.41 2.30
N ALA A 47 20.03 -6.19 2.60
CA ALA A 47 19.87 -5.70 3.97
C ALA A 47 18.87 -6.55 4.76
N ALA A 48 17.74 -6.94 4.16
CA ALA A 48 16.79 -7.84 4.79
C ALA A 48 17.38 -9.22 5.03
N TYR A 49 18.22 -9.74 4.12
CA TYR A 49 18.82 -11.07 4.28
C TYR A 49 19.79 -11.13 5.47
N VAL A 50 20.66 -10.12 5.63
CA VAL A 50 21.69 -10.10 6.65
C VAL A 50 21.34 -9.26 7.90
N LEU A 51 20.12 -8.73 8.00
CA LEU A 51 19.73 -7.72 9.00
C LEU A 51 20.68 -6.50 9.01
N GLY A 52 21.09 -6.09 7.80
CA GLY A 52 21.97 -4.95 7.58
C GLY A 52 21.22 -3.61 7.56
N ILE A 53 21.99 -2.55 7.35
CA ILE A 53 21.47 -1.19 7.22
C ILE A 53 21.58 -0.81 5.74
N PRO A 54 20.46 -0.64 5.00
CA PRO A 54 20.51 -0.01 3.69
C PRO A 54 21.00 1.44 3.86
N HIS A 55 21.40 2.08 2.77
CA HIS A 55 21.98 3.44 2.80
C HIS A 55 21.29 4.39 3.81
N PRO A 56 22.04 5.32 4.42
CA PRO A 56 21.51 6.22 5.46
C PRO A 56 20.29 7.03 4.97
N PRO A 57 19.24 7.20 5.81
CA PRO A 57 19.19 6.85 7.24
C PRO A 57 18.80 5.40 7.55
N GLY A 58 18.57 4.55 6.54
CA GLY A 58 18.10 3.19 6.69
C GLY A 58 16.61 3.09 7.04
N ASN A 59 16.06 1.88 6.95
CA ASN A 59 14.66 1.57 7.28
C ASN A 59 14.61 0.34 8.20
N PRO A 60 14.98 0.45 9.48
CA PRO A 60 15.15 -0.71 10.37
C PRO A 60 13.85 -1.51 10.52
N LEU A 61 12.69 -0.85 10.60
CA LEU A 61 11.41 -1.53 10.70
C LEU A 61 11.14 -2.39 9.45
N PHE A 62 11.38 -1.83 8.25
CA PHE A 62 11.20 -2.58 7.01
C PHE A 62 12.14 -3.78 6.98
N VAL A 63 13.42 -3.60 7.31
CA VAL A 63 14.44 -4.66 7.27
C VAL A 63 14.07 -5.82 8.20
N VAL A 64 13.66 -5.55 9.44
CA VAL A 64 13.27 -6.59 10.41
C VAL A 64 12.02 -7.34 9.96
N LEU A 65 10.99 -6.62 9.51
CA LEU A 65 9.75 -7.23 9.03
C LEU A 65 9.98 -8.03 7.74
N ALA A 66 10.75 -7.48 6.80
CA ALA A 66 11.11 -8.15 5.55
C ALA A 66 11.96 -9.40 5.79
N HIS A 67 12.92 -9.35 6.71
CA HIS A 67 13.69 -10.52 7.14
C HIS A 67 12.79 -11.64 7.65
N THR A 68 11.88 -11.30 8.56
CA THR A 68 10.92 -12.26 9.13
C THR A 68 10.00 -12.85 8.06
N PHE A 69 9.47 -12.02 7.17
CA PHE A 69 8.64 -12.46 6.06
C PHE A 69 9.44 -13.31 5.05
N GLY A 70 10.68 -12.94 4.79
CA GLY A 70 11.60 -13.66 3.91
C GLY A 70 11.94 -15.08 4.37
N ALA A 71 11.76 -15.38 5.67
CA ALA A 71 11.91 -16.73 6.21
C ALA A 71 10.73 -17.67 5.84
N LEU A 72 9.60 -17.13 5.39
CA LEU A 72 8.43 -17.94 5.00
C LEU A 72 8.68 -18.63 3.66
N PRO A 73 8.32 -19.89 3.46
CA PRO A 73 8.54 -20.65 2.22
C PRO A 73 7.49 -20.34 1.14
N LEU A 74 7.31 -19.05 0.81
CA LEU A 74 6.30 -18.58 -0.15
C LEU A 74 6.77 -18.60 -1.61
N SER A 75 8.09 -18.68 -1.83
CA SER A 75 8.72 -18.72 -3.15
C SER A 75 10.11 -19.31 -3.01
N GLU A 76 10.66 -19.87 -4.11
CA GLU A 76 12.04 -20.38 -4.14
C GLU A 76 13.07 -19.26 -3.98
N SER A 77 12.80 -18.09 -4.59
CA SER A 77 13.69 -16.93 -4.53
C SER A 77 13.44 -16.09 -3.28
N TYR A 78 14.48 -15.84 -2.48
CA TYR A 78 14.42 -14.89 -1.37
C TYR A 78 14.04 -13.48 -1.85
N ALA A 79 14.60 -13.03 -2.98
CA ALA A 79 14.27 -11.74 -3.57
C ALA A 79 12.78 -11.60 -3.90
N ALA A 80 12.17 -12.62 -4.51
CA ALA A 80 10.74 -12.62 -4.80
C ALA A 80 9.88 -12.52 -3.52
N ARG A 81 10.31 -13.14 -2.41
CA ARG A 81 9.63 -13.03 -1.12
C ARG A 81 9.67 -11.61 -0.58
N ILE A 82 10.83 -10.94 -0.65
CA ILE A 82 10.95 -9.55 -0.19
C ILE A 82 10.15 -8.60 -1.10
N ASN A 83 10.18 -8.81 -2.41
CA ASN A 83 9.36 -8.04 -3.35
C ASN A 83 7.86 -8.24 -3.09
N LEU A 84 7.43 -9.47 -2.78
CA LEU A 84 6.04 -9.75 -2.38
C LEU A 84 5.68 -9.04 -1.07
N PHE A 85 6.58 -9.00 -0.09
CA PHE A 85 6.38 -8.25 1.15
C PHE A 85 6.17 -6.76 0.87
N ALA A 86 7.00 -6.17 0.00
CA ALA A 86 6.86 -4.77 -0.41
C ALA A 86 5.52 -4.53 -1.14
N ALA A 87 5.11 -5.43 -2.03
CA ALA A 87 3.83 -5.35 -2.72
C ALA A 87 2.63 -5.41 -1.75
N LEU A 88 2.66 -6.30 -0.76
CA LEU A 88 1.62 -6.43 0.26
C LEU A 88 1.50 -5.16 1.12
N THR A 89 2.61 -4.67 1.63
CA THR A 89 2.61 -3.46 2.49
C THR A 89 2.18 -2.22 1.72
N SER A 90 2.61 -2.07 0.47
CA SER A 90 2.21 -0.97 -0.40
C SER A 90 0.71 -1.03 -0.76
N ALA A 91 0.18 -2.22 -1.04
CA ALA A 91 -1.24 -2.40 -1.31
C ALA A 91 -2.11 -2.10 -0.08
N LEU A 92 -1.70 -2.51 1.10
CA LEU A 92 -2.38 -2.15 2.36
C LEU A 92 -2.36 -0.64 2.58
N SER A 93 -1.23 0.01 2.34
CA SER A 93 -1.10 1.46 2.40
C SER A 93 -2.06 2.15 1.42
N ALA A 94 -2.20 1.64 0.20
CA ALA A 94 -3.14 2.17 -0.79
C ALA A 94 -4.61 2.11 -0.29
N GLY A 95 -5.01 1.01 0.33
CA GLY A 95 -6.33 0.89 0.96
C GLY A 95 -6.57 1.90 2.08
N LEU A 96 -5.55 2.15 2.92
CA LEU A 96 -5.62 3.16 3.99
C LEU A 96 -5.68 4.58 3.41
N TRP A 97 -4.90 4.87 2.38
CA TRP A 97 -4.96 6.16 1.68
C TRP A 97 -6.31 6.42 1.02
N PHE A 98 -6.97 5.38 0.51
CA PHE A 98 -8.35 5.49 0.02
C PHE A 98 -9.29 6.02 1.12
N LEU A 99 -9.20 5.51 2.35
CA LEU A 99 -10.04 5.97 3.47
C LEU A 99 -9.73 7.43 3.84
N VAL A 100 -8.45 7.82 3.82
CA VAL A 100 -8.03 9.20 4.08
C VAL A 100 -8.59 10.13 2.99
N ALA A 101 -8.44 9.76 1.73
CA ALA A 101 -8.95 10.53 0.60
C ALA A 101 -10.48 10.68 0.64
N ASP A 102 -11.23 9.58 0.90
CA ASP A 102 -12.69 9.66 1.09
C ASP A 102 -13.04 10.62 2.21
N ARG A 103 -12.34 10.53 3.33
CA ARG A 103 -12.62 11.38 4.50
C ARG A 103 -12.39 12.86 4.20
N TRP A 104 -11.30 13.22 3.54
CA TRP A 104 -10.98 14.61 3.21
C TRP A 104 -11.90 15.21 2.16
N MET A 105 -12.36 14.40 1.21
CA MET A 105 -13.26 14.86 0.16
C MET A 105 -14.74 15.01 0.61
N ARG A 106 -15.11 14.61 1.81
CA ARG A 106 -16.52 14.65 2.26
C ARG A 106 -17.14 16.03 2.23
N GLU A 107 -16.36 17.06 2.53
CA GLU A 107 -16.83 18.44 2.57
C GLU A 107 -16.92 19.08 1.17
N VAL A 108 -16.10 18.61 0.23
CA VAL A 108 -15.98 19.18 -1.12
C VAL A 108 -16.82 18.42 -2.14
N VAL A 109 -16.92 17.11 -1.98
CA VAL A 109 -17.65 16.22 -2.89
C VAL A 109 -18.79 15.53 -2.12
N PRO A 110 -19.98 16.13 -2.05
CA PRO A 110 -21.10 15.58 -1.27
C PRO A 110 -21.67 14.28 -1.86
N VAL A 111 -21.52 14.08 -3.17
CA VAL A 111 -22.04 12.88 -3.85
C VAL A 111 -21.12 11.69 -3.55
N ARG A 112 -21.63 10.74 -2.76
CA ARG A 112 -20.87 9.58 -2.27
C ARG A 112 -20.15 8.81 -3.37
N TRP A 113 -20.85 8.44 -4.44
CA TRP A 113 -20.26 7.65 -5.51
C TRP A 113 -19.16 8.40 -6.27
N ALA A 114 -19.32 9.70 -6.49
CA ALA A 114 -18.29 10.54 -7.13
C ALA A 114 -17.04 10.61 -6.24
N ARG A 115 -17.21 10.74 -4.93
CA ARG A 115 -16.12 10.74 -3.94
C ARG A 115 -15.38 9.42 -3.91
N LEU A 116 -16.09 8.29 -3.84
CA LEU A 116 -15.48 6.96 -3.87
C LEU A 116 -14.71 6.70 -5.17
N ALA A 117 -15.28 7.09 -6.32
CA ALA A 117 -14.61 6.97 -7.61
C ALA A 117 -13.35 7.85 -7.70
N ALA A 118 -13.42 9.09 -7.21
CA ALA A 118 -12.27 9.99 -7.18
C ALA A 118 -11.14 9.48 -6.23
N ALA A 119 -11.50 8.96 -5.05
CA ALA A 119 -10.55 8.36 -4.13
C ALA A 119 -9.86 7.14 -4.74
N PHE A 120 -10.63 6.25 -5.37
CA PHE A 120 -10.10 5.07 -6.05
C PHE A 120 -9.16 5.46 -7.20
N ALA A 121 -9.59 6.34 -8.09
CA ALA A 121 -8.79 6.79 -9.23
C ALA A 121 -7.48 7.46 -8.79
N GLY A 122 -7.55 8.37 -7.81
CA GLY A 122 -6.39 9.06 -7.26
C GLY A 122 -5.37 8.13 -6.64
N VAL A 123 -5.82 7.15 -5.85
CA VAL A 123 -4.94 6.14 -5.25
C VAL A 123 -4.33 5.23 -6.30
N LEU A 124 -5.13 4.78 -7.29
CA LEU A 124 -4.65 3.91 -8.36
C LEU A 124 -3.58 4.60 -9.21
N VAL A 125 -3.81 5.84 -9.63
CA VAL A 125 -2.83 6.64 -10.37
C VAL A 125 -1.55 6.81 -9.54
N SER A 126 -1.67 7.20 -8.28
CA SER A 126 -0.51 7.37 -7.39
C SER A 126 0.28 6.07 -7.21
N ALA A 127 -0.41 4.93 -7.02
CA ALA A 127 0.24 3.64 -6.84
C ALA A 127 0.96 3.13 -8.10
N THR A 128 0.50 3.53 -9.30
CA THR A 128 1.05 3.04 -10.59
C THR A 128 2.05 4.00 -11.23
N MET A 129 2.11 5.27 -10.83
CA MET A 129 3.03 6.26 -11.43
C MET A 129 4.52 5.93 -11.26
N TRP A 130 4.89 5.13 -10.29
CA TRP A 130 6.27 4.77 -9.97
C TRP A 130 6.69 3.39 -10.51
N THR A 131 5.83 2.75 -11.27
CA THR A 131 6.10 1.42 -11.88
C THR A 131 6.62 1.49 -13.31
N VAL A 132 6.98 2.70 -13.76
CA VAL A 132 7.50 2.95 -15.13
C VAL A 132 8.99 3.17 -15.10
#